data_61753f3940621a922427215b9fbb5dda
#
_entry.id   61753f3940621a922427215b9fbb5dda
#
_cell.length_a   1.000
_cell.length_b   1.000
_cell.length_c   1.000
_cell.angle_alpha   90.00
_cell.angle_beta   90.00
_cell.angle_gamma   90.00
#
_symmetry.space_group_name_H-M   'P 1'
#
loop_
_entity.id
_entity.type
_entity.pdbx_description
1 polymer ?
#
loop_
_entity_poly.entity_id
_entity_poly.type
_entity_poly.pdbx_seq_one_letter_code
_entity_poly.pdbx_strand_id
1 'polypeptide(L)'
;MPAFVPEAGDLIWLTFDPQAGHEQAGRRPALVLSPKAYNRKSGLALVCPVTNQMKGYPFEVPVPRDCGVTGAFLADHVRSLDWKVRHAEWISRVPPPTLNEVLARLAPLLGY
;
A
#
# COMPACT_ATOMS: atom_id res chain seq x y z
N MET A 1 -20.33 -4.25 15.44
CA MET A 1 -18.92 -4.32 15.02
C MET A 1 -18.50 -2.99 14.43
N PRO A 2 -17.41 -2.39 14.93
CA PRO A 2 -16.92 -1.18 14.27
C PRO A 2 -16.48 -1.52 12.85
N ALA A 3 -16.78 -0.64 11.93
CA ALA A 3 -16.35 -0.80 10.56
C ALA A 3 -14.82 -0.64 10.49
N PHE A 4 -14.18 -1.47 9.67
CA PHE A 4 -12.76 -1.36 9.43
C PHE A 4 -12.45 -0.07 8.69
N VAL A 5 -11.46 0.66 9.16
CA VAL A 5 -10.89 1.83 8.48
C VAL A 5 -9.38 1.63 8.38
N PRO A 6 -8.81 1.67 7.17
CA PRO A 6 -7.37 1.50 7.01
C PRO A 6 -6.59 2.60 7.75
N GLU A 7 -5.44 2.23 8.28
CA GLU A 7 -4.52 3.11 8.97
C GLU A 7 -3.12 2.99 8.38
N ALA A 8 -2.34 4.07 8.41
CA ALA A 8 -0.97 4.04 7.91
C ALA A 8 -0.18 2.90 8.56
N GLY A 9 0.48 2.09 7.73
CA GLY A 9 1.18 0.89 8.18
C GLY A 9 0.38 -0.38 8.08
N ASP A 10 -0.91 -0.30 7.81
CA ASP A 10 -1.72 -1.50 7.56
C ASP A 10 -1.38 -2.09 6.20
N LEU A 11 -1.29 -3.42 6.17
CA LEU A 11 -1.19 -4.21 4.95
C LEU A 11 -2.59 -4.77 4.68
N ILE A 12 -3.16 -4.45 3.53
CA ILE A 12 -4.53 -4.80 3.19
C ILE A 12 -4.62 -5.38 1.78
N TRP A 13 -5.63 -6.20 1.54
CA TRP A 13 -6.02 -6.59 0.19
C TRP A 13 -6.84 -5.47 -0.44
N LEU A 14 -6.55 -5.14 -1.70
CA LEU A 14 -7.32 -4.18 -2.50
C LEU A 14 -7.42 -4.66 -3.94
N THR A 15 -8.51 -4.29 -4.61
CA THR A 15 -8.68 -4.49 -6.03
C THR A 15 -8.13 -3.28 -6.79
N PHE A 16 -7.15 -3.53 -7.66
CA PHE A 16 -6.44 -2.49 -8.40
C PHE A 16 -6.92 -2.34 -9.85
N ASP A 17 -7.96 -3.06 -10.25
CA ASP A 17 -8.48 -2.95 -11.60
C ASP A 17 -9.20 -1.60 -11.81
N PRO A 18 -9.25 -1.10 -13.06
CA PRO A 18 -8.58 -1.63 -14.24
C PRO A 18 -7.10 -1.25 -14.30
N GLN A 19 -6.30 -2.09 -14.98
CA GLN A 19 -4.90 -1.77 -15.25
C GLN A 19 -4.81 -0.77 -16.40
N ALA A 20 -3.83 0.15 -16.29
CA ALA A 20 -3.50 1.08 -17.36
C ALA A 20 -1.98 1.12 -17.52
N GLY A 21 -1.48 0.69 -18.69
CA GLY A 21 -0.05 0.68 -18.98
C GLY A 21 0.75 -0.18 -18.02
N HIS A 22 1.70 0.43 -17.32
CA HIS A 22 2.61 -0.27 -16.39
C HIS A 22 2.07 -0.36 -14.97
N GLU A 23 0.84 0.08 -14.72
CA GLU A 23 0.25 0.03 -13.39
C GLU A 23 -0.10 -1.41 -13.00
N GLN A 24 -0.07 -1.66 -11.69
CA GLN A 24 -0.48 -2.96 -11.16
C GLN A 24 -1.99 -3.15 -11.31
N ALA A 25 -2.40 -4.39 -11.52
CA ALA A 25 -3.80 -4.75 -11.72
C ALA A 25 -4.18 -5.93 -10.82
N GLY A 26 -5.47 -6.25 -10.79
CA GLY A 26 -6.01 -7.38 -10.03
C GLY A 26 -6.10 -7.08 -8.54
N ARG A 27 -6.45 -8.14 -7.77
CA ARG A 27 -6.50 -8.04 -6.32
C ARG A 27 -5.11 -8.31 -5.75
N ARG A 28 -4.58 -7.35 -5.02
CA ARG A 28 -3.20 -7.39 -4.52
C ARG A 28 -3.12 -6.88 -3.08
N PRO A 29 -2.09 -7.30 -2.34
CA PRO A 29 -1.76 -6.62 -1.10
C PRO A 29 -1.29 -5.21 -1.39
N ALA A 30 -1.58 -4.30 -0.47
CA ALA A 30 -1.14 -2.92 -0.56
C ALA A 30 -0.81 -2.40 0.83
N LEU A 31 0.18 -1.53 0.90
CA LEU A 31 0.56 -0.83 2.13
C LEU A 31 -0.17 0.50 2.19
N VAL A 32 -0.86 0.75 3.29
CA VAL A 32 -1.55 2.01 3.54
C VAL A 32 -0.53 3.03 4.03
N LEU A 33 -0.50 4.19 3.39
CA LEU A 33 0.46 5.26 3.68
C LEU A 33 -0.18 6.45 4.39
N SER A 34 -1.48 6.65 4.21
CA SER A 34 -2.19 7.81 4.76
C SER A 34 -2.83 7.51 6.11
N PRO A 35 -2.99 8.53 6.97
CA PRO A 35 -3.51 8.33 8.32
C PRO A 35 -4.99 7.95 8.34
N LYS A 36 -5.37 7.22 9.37
CA LYS A 36 -6.74 6.72 9.57
C LYS A 36 -7.79 7.83 9.52
N ALA A 37 -7.50 8.98 10.14
CA ALA A 37 -8.45 10.10 10.16
C ALA A 37 -8.78 10.59 8.76
N TYR A 38 -7.77 10.73 7.91
CA TYR A 38 -7.98 11.10 6.51
C TYR A 38 -8.77 10.01 5.77
N ASN A 39 -8.39 8.75 5.97
CA ASN A 39 -9.00 7.62 5.26
C ASN A 39 -10.48 7.48 5.61
N ARG A 40 -10.82 7.68 6.89
CA ARG A 40 -12.22 7.64 7.34
C ARG A 40 -13.02 8.78 6.73
N LYS A 41 -12.47 9.99 6.78
CA LYS A 41 -13.21 11.20 6.40
C LYS A 41 -13.39 11.30 4.89
N SER A 42 -12.35 10.95 4.13
CA SER A 42 -12.38 11.06 2.66
C SER A 42 -12.99 9.86 1.97
N GLY A 43 -12.95 8.67 2.59
CA GLY A 43 -13.27 7.41 1.92
C GLY A 43 -12.15 6.92 1.00
N LEU A 44 -11.03 7.63 0.97
CA LEU A 44 -9.87 7.28 0.16
C LEU A 44 -8.70 6.85 1.06
N ALA A 45 -7.72 6.19 0.49
CA ALA A 45 -6.44 5.93 1.15
C ALA A 45 -5.33 6.01 0.11
N LEU A 46 -4.20 6.59 0.50
CA LEU A 46 -2.98 6.53 -0.29
C LEU A 46 -2.32 5.19 0.00
N VAL A 47 -2.07 4.41 -1.05
CA VAL A 47 -1.51 3.07 -0.93
C VAL A 47 -0.42 2.85 -1.97
N CYS A 48 0.46 1.91 -1.70
CA CYS A 48 1.36 1.36 -2.72
C CYS A 48 1.19 -0.15 -2.77
N PRO A 49 1.20 -0.74 -3.98
CA PRO A 49 0.95 -2.16 -4.16
C PRO A 49 2.17 -3.01 -3.82
N VAL A 50 1.93 -4.30 -3.59
CA VAL A 50 2.96 -5.32 -3.46
C VAL A 50 3.08 -6.07 -4.78
N THR A 51 4.31 -6.32 -5.22
CA THR A 51 4.59 -7.16 -6.39
C THR A 51 5.44 -8.36 -5.98
N ASN A 52 5.22 -9.51 -6.65
CA ASN A 52 6.10 -10.66 -6.54
C ASN A 52 7.15 -10.69 -7.66
N GLN A 53 7.06 -9.76 -8.61
CA GLN A 53 8.04 -9.64 -9.69
C GLN A 53 9.10 -8.60 -9.33
N MET A 54 9.96 -8.96 -8.36
CA MET A 54 11.01 -8.06 -7.91
C MET A 54 12.11 -7.97 -8.97
N LYS A 55 12.46 -6.74 -9.34
CA LYS A 55 13.45 -6.44 -10.37
C LYS A 55 14.68 -5.73 -9.83
N GLY A 56 14.73 -5.48 -8.54
CA GLY A 56 15.84 -4.77 -7.91
C GLY A 56 15.84 -3.27 -8.14
N TYR A 57 14.69 -2.67 -8.44
CA TYR A 57 14.58 -1.23 -8.62
C TYR A 57 14.72 -0.50 -7.28
N PRO A 58 15.25 0.75 -7.30
CA PRO A 58 15.48 1.52 -6.07
C PRO A 58 14.23 1.78 -5.23
N PHE A 59 13.04 1.73 -5.84
CA PHE A 59 11.78 2.01 -5.14
C PHE A 59 11.08 0.75 -4.63
N GLU A 60 11.70 -0.40 -4.77
CA GLU A 60 11.19 -1.64 -4.20
C GLU A 60 11.67 -1.79 -2.76
N VAL A 61 10.74 -2.00 -1.84
CA VAL A 61 11.05 -2.26 -0.43
C VAL A 61 10.54 -3.65 -0.09
N PRO A 62 11.41 -4.58 0.35
CA PRO A 62 10.97 -5.95 0.64
C PRO A 62 9.91 -6.00 1.72
N VAL A 63 8.91 -6.85 1.54
CA VAL A 63 7.92 -7.14 2.58
C VAL A 63 8.61 -7.96 3.67
N PRO A 64 8.54 -7.55 4.95
CA PRO A 64 9.15 -8.30 6.04
C PRO A 64 8.53 -9.68 6.18
N ARG A 65 9.27 -10.61 6.81
CA ARG A 65 8.74 -11.93 7.17
C ARG A 65 7.56 -11.78 8.11
N ASP A 66 6.68 -12.76 8.08
CA ASP A 66 5.54 -12.87 8.99
C ASP A 66 4.48 -11.77 8.84
N CYS A 67 4.48 -11.08 7.71
CA CYS A 67 3.43 -10.09 7.41
C CYS A 67 2.22 -10.69 6.67
N GLY A 68 2.27 -11.98 6.36
CA GLY A 68 1.15 -12.69 5.73
C GLY A 68 1.20 -12.72 4.20
N VAL A 69 2.10 -11.98 3.57
CA VAL A 69 2.31 -11.98 2.13
C VAL A 69 3.79 -11.86 1.84
N THR A 70 4.18 -12.13 0.59
CA THR A 70 5.57 -12.03 0.13
C THR A 70 5.67 -11.04 -1.02
N GLY A 71 6.88 -10.57 -1.27
CA GLY A 71 7.16 -9.67 -2.39
C GLY A 71 7.82 -8.37 -1.94
N ALA A 72 7.57 -7.32 -2.69
CA ALA A 72 8.10 -5.99 -2.39
C ALA A 72 7.04 -4.92 -2.59
N PHE A 73 7.08 -3.90 -1.75
CA PHE A 73 6.27 -2.69 -1.93
C PHE A 73 6.86 -1.86 -3.06
N LEU A 74 6.01 -1.39 -3.96
CA LEU A 74 6.41 -0.48 -5.03
C LEU A 74 6.13 0.96 -4.58
N ALA A 75 7.12 1.58 -3.94
CA ALA A 75 6.93 2.89 -3.33
C ALA A 75 6.58 3.99 -4.35
N ASP A 76 7.04 3.84 -5.59
CA ASP A 76 6.76 4.81 -6.66
C ASP A 76 5.39 4.59 -7.35
N HIS A 77 4.68 3.51 -7.03
CA HIS A 77 3.35 3.24 -7.57
C HIS A 77 2.25 3.70 -6.61
N VAL A 78 2.47 4.79 -5.89
CA VAL A 78 1.49 5.30 -4.93
C VAL A 78 0.22 5.73 -5.67
N ARG A 79 -0.94 5.35 -5.12
CA ARG A 79 -2.25 5.69 -5.67
C ARG A 79 -3.20 6.06 -4.55
N SER A 80 -4.13 6.98 -4.87
CA SER A 80 -5.26 7.30 -4.02
C SER A 80 -6.46 6.47 -4.49
N LEU A 81 -6.95 5.57 -3.65
CA LEU A 81 -8.02 4.64 -4.02
C LEU A 81 -9.15 4.67 -3.00
N ASP A 82 -10.38 4.46 -3.49
CA ASP A 82 -11.56 4.27 -2.63
C ASP A 82 -11.50 2.87 -2.03
N TRP A 83 -11.12 2.79 -0.76
CA TRP A 83 -10.85 1.52 -0.11
C TRP A 83 -12.12 0.69 0.14
N LYS A 84 -13.30 1.30 0.24
CA LYS A 84 -14.57 0.56 0.38
C LYS A 84 -14.98 -0.08 -0.94
N VAL A 85 -15.01 0.71 -2.00
CA VAL A 85 -15.42 0.25 -3.34
C VAL A 85 -14.46 -0.82 -3.84
N ARG A 86 -13.20 -0.74 -3.47
CA ARG A 86 -12.19 -1.70 -3.88
C ARG A 86 -12.00 -2.86 -2.89
N HIS A 87 -12.97 -3.06 -2.01
CA HIS A 87 -13.08 -4.23 -1.14
C HIS A 87 -11.85 -4.45 -0.26
N ALA A 88 -11.46 -3.41 0.48
CA ALA A 88 -10.33 -3.49 1.40
C ALA A 88 -10.57 -4.56 2.48
N GLU A 89 -9.57 -5.45 2.67
CA GLU A 89 -9.57 -6.46 3.72
C GLU A 89 -8.23 -6.42 4.45
N TRP A 90 -8.28 -6.41 5.78
CA TRP A 90 -7.07 -6.33 6.59
C TRP A 90 -6.27 -7.64 6.50
N ILE A 91 -4.96 -7.55 6.35
CA ILE A 91 -4.04 -8.67 6.38
C ILE A 91 -3.23 -8.67 7.66
N SER A 92 -2.47 -7.60 7.88
CA SER A 92 -1.56 -7.46 9.00
C SER A 92 -1.13 -6.00 9.11
N ARG A 93 -0.17 -5.75 10.01
CA ARG A 93 0.43 -4.45 10.16
C ARG A 93 1.94 -4.57 10.04
N VAL A 94 2.56 -3.76 9.20
CA VAL A 94 4.01 -3.79 9.04
C VAL A 94 4.69 -3.14 10.24
N PRO A 95 5.94 -3.54 10.55
CA PRO A 95 6.72 -2.82 11.56
C PRO A 95 6.93 -1.36 11.17
N PRO A 96 6.96 -0.43 12.13
CA PRO A 96 7.19 1.00 11.82
C PRO A 96 8.40 1.29 10.94
N PRO A 97 9.56 0.62 11.10
CA PRO A 97 10.68 0.86 10.20
C PRO A 97 10.38 0.59 8.72
N THR A 98 9.54 -0.39 8.43
CA THR A 98 9.15 -0.71 7.04
C THR A 98 8.34 0.42 6.43
N LEU A 99 7.35 0.93 7.16
CA LEU A 99 6.59 2.08 6.69
C LEU A 99 7.50 3.29 6.46
N ASN A 100 8.40 3.55 7.39
CA ASN A 100 9.32 4.67 7.28
C ASN A 100 10.24 4.53 6.06
N GLU A 101 10.67 3.31 5.75
CA GLU A 101 11.52 3.09 4.58
C GLU A 101 10.76 3.34 3.28
N VAL A 102 9.52 2.89 3.18
CA VAL A 102 8.68 3.16 2.00
C VAL A 102 8.48 4.67 1.84
N LEU A 103 8.16 5.38 2.91
CA LEU A 103 7.98 6.83 2.87
C LEU A 103 9.27 7.55 2.49
N ALA A 104 10.42 7.07 2.98
CA ALA A 104 11.71 7.65 2.64
C ALA A 104 12.05 7.49 1.14
N ARG A 105 11.63 6.38 0.53
CA ARG A 105 11.81 6.17 -0.91
C ARG A 105 10.88 7.04 -1.74
N LEU A 106 9.68 7.29 -1.22
CA LEU A 106 8.68 8.11 -1.92
C LEU A 106 8.99 9.60 -1.82
N ALA A 107 9.51 10.06 -0.69
CA ALA A 107 9.69 11.48 -0.40
C ALA A 107 10.44 12.26 -1.50
N PRO A 108 11.58 11.76 -2.04
CA PRO A 108 12.28 12.48 -3.10
C PRO A 108 11.44 12.68 -4.36
N LEU A 109 10.53 11.77 -4.65
CA LEU A 109 9.65 11.88 -5.81
C LEU A 109 8.62 12.98 -5.63
N LEU A 110 8.38 13.41 -4.40
CA LEU A 110 7.48 14.50 -4.04
C LEU A 110 8.22 15.81 -3.76
N GLY A 111 9.55 15.82 -3.93
CA GLY A 111 10.37 17.00 -3.72
C GLY A 111 10.87 17.18 -2.28
N TYR A 112 10.92 16.12 -1.52
CA TYR A 112 11.40 16.17 -0.12
C TYR A 112 12.69 15.41 0.11
#